data_f890e3eeac3f4f18058dfa645dd52591
#
_entry.id   f890e3eeac3f4f18058dfa645dd52591
#
_cell.length_a   1.000
_cell.length_b   1.000
_cell.length_c   1.000
_cell.angle_alpha   90.00
_cell.angle_beta   90.00
_cell.angle_gamma   90.00
#
_symmetry.space_group_name_H-M   'P 1'
#
loop_
_entity.id
_entity.type
_entity.pdbx_description
1 polymer ?
#
loop_
_entity_poly.entity_id
_entity_poly.type
_entity_poly.pdbx_seq_one_letter_code
_entity_poly.pdbx_strand_id
1 'polypeptide(L)'
;MVVLAEKCHCTLKEYLLLERGALERHEYRDGEVRPIPAESYRHSLVNANVTGLLANALRGRTCRVLGSDLKICIARSRNIVYADAMVIRKMPEFAAPVSLREMIANPQVIIEVLSATTEAYDRGEKFNRYRELESFEEYILVSQSRPSIETFYRQPDGTWLFTPYSGLEAIAKIRSVGVDLLLSEVYGGVDFAAAQSHDTQTA
;
A
#
# COMPACT_ATOMS: atom_id res chain seq x y z
N MET A 1 -24.37 -18.43 -6.94
CA MET A 1 -25.27 -17.29 -6.61
C MET A 1 -24.37 -16.24 -6.00
N VAL A 2 -23.94 -15.27 -6.80
CA VAL A 2 -23.07 -14.19 -6.31
C VAL A 2 -23.98 -13.27 -5.50
N VAL A 3 -23.85 -13.31 -4.19
CA VAL A 3 -24.45 -12.31 -3.33
C VAL A 3 -23.68 -11.02 -3.62
N LEU A 4 -24.29 -10.11 -4.39
CA LEU A 4 -23.86 -8.72 -4.47
C LEU A 4 -23.85 -8.22 -3.03
N ALA A 5 -22.68 -7.96 -2.48
CA ALA A 5 -22.56 -7.34 -1.17
C ALA A 5 -23.32 -6.01 -1.23
N GLU A 6 -24.45 -5.95 -0.53
CA GLU A 6 -25.18 -4.71 -0.36
C GLU A 6 -24.19 -3.68 0.20
N LYS A 7 -24.11 -2.54 -0.45
CA LYS A 7 -23.30 -1.41 0.03
C LYS A 7 -23.82 -1.02 1.42
N CYS A 8 -23.20 -1.56 2.45
CA CYS A 8 -23.55 -1.22 3.82
C CYS A 8 -23.05 0.21 4.08
N HIS A 9 -23.98 1.15 4.12
CA HIS A 9 -23.67 2.51 4.50
C HIS A 9 -23.66 2.60 6.03
N CYS A 10 -22.48 2.74 6.64
CA CYS A 10 -22.30 2.75 8.07
C CYS A 10 -21.48 3.95 8.55
N THR A 11 -21.60 4.25 9.84
CA THR A 11 -20.77 5.25 10.50
C THR A 11 -19.36 4.69 10.74
N LEU A 12 -18.38 5.57 10.93
CA LEU A 12 -17.02 5.19 11.30
C LEU A 12 -16.99 4.30 12.55
N LYS A 13 -17.85 4.58 13.53
CA LYS A 13 -17.92 3.77 14.76
C LYS A 13 -18.40 2.34 14.48
N GLU A 14 -19.40 2.18 13.66
CA GLU A 14 -19.93 0.88 13.24
C GLU A 14 -18.89 0.10 12.44
N TYR A 15 -18.20 0.76 11.50
CA TYR A 15 -17.08 0.15 10.78
C TYR A 15 -15.99 -0.37 11.73
N LEU A 16 -15.54 0.45 12.69
CA LEU A 16 -14.49 0.04 13.63
C LEU A 16 -14.91 -1.13 14.53
N LEU A 17 -16.19 -1.24 14.85
CA LEU A 17 -16.74 -2.39 15.59
C LEU A 17 -16.79 -3.64 14.70
N LEU A 18 -17.23 -3.50 13.46
CA LEU A 18 -17.27 -4.58 12.48
C LEU A 18 -15.84 -5.11 12.21
N GLU A 19 -14.91 -4.22 11.90
CA GLU A 19 -13.55 -4.57 11.52
C GLU A 19 -12.77 -5.30 12.60
N ARG A 20 -13.05 -5.04 13.87
CA ARG A 20 -12.43 -5.75 15.00
C ARG A 20 -12.82 -7.23 15.09
N GLY A 21 -14.01 -7.58 14.66
CA GLY A 21 -14.52 -8.95 14.68
C GLY A 21 -14.42 -9.66 13.33
N ALA A 22 -13.99 -8.96 12.29
CA ALA A 22 -13.95 -9.49 10.96
C ALA A 22 -12.78 -10.46 10.77
N LEU A 23 -13.03 -11.54 10.00
CA LEU A 23 -11.99 -12.48 9.57
C LEU A 23 -11.20 -11.97 8.36
N GLU A 24 -11.79 -11.03 7.62
CA GLU A 24 -11.22 -10.39 6.44
C GLU A 24 -11.11 -8.89 6.69
N ARG A 25 -10.16 -8.24 6.06
CA ARG A 25 -9.97 -6.78 6.19
C ARG A 25 -10.89 -6.03 5.26
N HIS A 26 -11.35 -4.87 5.71
CA HIS A 26 -12.21 -3.98 4.93
C HIS A 26 -11.67 -2.56 4.96
N GLU A 27 -11.81 -1.86 3.85
CA GLU A 27 -11.64 -0.42 3.81
C GLU A 27 -12.98 0.29 4.10
N TYR A 28 -12.88 1.46 4.70
CA TYR A 28 -14.00 2.36 4.91
C TYR A 28 -13.85 3.59 4.03
N ARG A 29 -14.84 3.84 3.18
CA ARG A 29 -14.81 4.90 2.17
C ARG A 29 -16.07 5.76 2.28
N ASP A 30 -16.02 6.79 3.13
CA ASP A 30 -17.12 7.75 3.35
C ASP A 30 -18.48 7.07 3.54
N GLY A 31 -18.54 6.09 4.43
CA GLY A 31 -19.77 5.35 4.78
C GLY A 31 -19.91 3.99 4.08
N GLU A 32 -19.11 3.68 3.09
CA GLU A 32 -19.09 2.36 2.43
C GLU A 32 -18.00 1.47 3.03
N VAL A 33 -18.34 0.25 3.37
CA VAL A 33 -17.41 -0.81 3.78
C VAL A 33 -17.13 -1.71 2.59
N ARG A 34 -15.85 -1.88 2.25
CA ARG A 34 -15.43 -2.68 1.09
C ARG A 34 -14.41 -3.71 1.51
N PRO A 35 -14.63 -5.00 1.21
CA PRO A 35 -13.65 -6.03 1.51
C PRO A 35 -12.38 -5.83 0.68
N ILE A 36 -11.24 -6.16 1.28
CA ILE A 36 -9.95 -6.21 0.60
C ILE A 36 -9.81 -7.62 0.02
N PRO A 37 -9.53 -7.76 -1.28
CA PRO A 37 -9.31 -9.07 -1.89
C PRO A 37 -8.15 -9.81 -1.25
N ALA A 38 -8.23 -11.13 -1.24
CA ALA A 38 -7.10 -11.97 -0.84
C ALA A 38 -5.92 -11.79 -1.81
N GLU A 39 -4.72 -11.77 -1.25
CA GLU A 39 -3.49 -11.55 -2.01
C GLU A 39 -2.88 -12.89 -2.49
N SER A 40 -2.19 -12.84 -3.63
CA SER A 40 -1.47 -14.00 -4.16
C SER A 40 -0.15 -14.25 -3.41
N TYR A 41 0.38 -15.47 -3.50
CA TYR A 41 1.72 -15.79 -3.00
C TYR A 41 2.78 -14.83 -3.56
N ARG A 42 2.71 -14.51 -4.86
CA ARG A 42 3.65 -13.59 -5.51
C ARG A 42 3.55 -12.17 -4.95
N HIS A 43 2.34 -11.67 -4.74
CA HIS A 43 2.11 -10.40 -4.08
C HIS A 43 2.77 -10.37 -2.70
N SER A 44 2.48 -11.37 -1.87
CA SER A 44 3.04 -11.47 -0.53
C SER A 44 4.57 -11.56 -0.52
N LEU A 45 5.17 -12.30 -1.48
CA LEU A 45 6.63 -12.40 -1.59
C LEU A 45 7.26 -11.06 -1.97
N VAL A 46 6.72 -10.37 -2.97
CA VAL A 46 7.21 -9.04 -3.38
C VAL A 46 7.06 -8.04 -2.24
N ASN A 47 5.91 -8.05 -1.54
CA ASN A 47 5.69 -7.18 -0.38
C ASN A 47 6.69 -7.46 0.75
N ALA A 48 6.95 -8.72 1.08
CA ALA A 48 7.94 -9.10 2.09
C ALA A 48 9.35 -8.62 1.72
N ASN A 49 9.76 -8.79 0.46
CA ASN A 49 11.07 -8.36 -0.01
C ASN A 49 11.23 -6.84 0.07
N VAL A 50 10.30 -6.06 -0.50
CA VAL A 50 10.42 -4.58 -0.50
C VAL A 50 10.37 -4.02 0.92
N THR A 51 9.49 -4.57 1.77
CA THR A 51 9.38 -4.16 3.18
C THR A 51 10.65 -4.48 3.96
N GLY A 52 11.21 -5.67 3.76
CA GLY A 52 12.47 -6.11 4.39
C GLY A 52 13.66 -5.26 3.97
N LEU A 53 13.80 -4.96 2.67
CA LEU A 53 14.86 -4.11 2.15
C LEU A 53 14.78 -2.70 2.72
N LEU A 54 13.60 -2.10 2.73
CA LEU A 54 13.39 -0.78 3.34
C LEU A 54 13.70 -0.79 4.84
N ALA A 55 13.23 -1.80 5.59
CA ALA A 55 13.47 -1.91 7.01
C ALA A 55 14.98 -2.03 7.33
N ASN A 56 15.72 -2.79 6.53
CA ASN A 56 17.17 -2.93 6.66
C ASN A 56 17.90 -1.61 6.34
N ALA A 57 17.55 -0.94 5.25
CA ALA A 57 18.18 0.31 4.83
C ALA A 57 17.89 1.48 5.79
N LEU A 58 16.74 1.45 6.48
CA LEU A 58 16.33 2.48 7.45
C LEU A 58 16.71 2.15 8.89
N ARG A 59 17.37 1.02 9.14
CA ARG A 59 17.83 0.63 10.49
C ARG A 59 18.77 1.68 11.09
N GLY A 60 18.48 2.07 12.32
CA GLY A 60 19.24 3.13 13.01
C GLY A 60 18.86 4.56 12.63
N ARG A 61 17.96 4.75 11.67
CA ARG A 61 17.40 6.07 11.34
C ARG A 61 16.12 6.35 12.16
N THR A 62 15.61 7.58 12.09
CA THR A 62 14.36 7.97 12.75
C THR A 62 13.09 7.43 12.05
N CYS A 63 13.25 6.79 10.88
CA CYS A 63 12.16 6.21 10.11
C CYS A 63 11.80 4.80 10.60
N ARG A 64 10.53 4.43 10.48
CA ARG A 64 10.01 3.09 10.77
C ARG A 64 9.21 2.59 9.60
N VAL A 65 9.45 1.35 9.21
CA VAL A 65 8.64 0.64 8.20
C VAL A 65 7.56 -0.13 8.93
N LEU A 66 6.33 0.00 8.49
CA LEU A 66 5.16 -0.68 9.03
C LEU A 66 4.49 -1.50 7.91
N GLY A 67 4.01 -2.67 8.26
CA GLY A 67 3.34 -3.58 7.33
C GLY A 67 1.83 -3.30 7.18
N SER A 68 1.17 -4.20 6.49
CA SER A 68 -0.21 -4.07 6.02
C SER A 68 -1.31 -4.18 7.08
N ASP A 69 -0.95 -4.47 8.35
CA ASP A 69 -1.95 -4.65 9.42
C ASP A 69 -2.48 -3.35 10.01
N LEU A 70 -1.77 -2.24 9.76
CA LEU A 70 -2.16 -0.93 10.28
C LEU A 70 -2.96 -0.15 9.26
N LYS A 71 -4.03 0.44 9.73
CA LYS A 71 -4.91 1.30 8.93
C LYS A 71 -4.28 2.67 8.74
N ILE A 72 -4.51 3.28 7.60
CA ILE A 72 -4.23 4.70 7.34
C ILE A 72 -5.54 5.46 7.44
N CYS A 73 -5.59 6.46 8.30
CA CYS A 73 -6.75 7.34 8.44
C CYS A 73 -6.56 8.62 7.62
N ILE A 74 -7.41 8.83 6.64
CA ILE A 74 -7.45 10.05 5.82
C ILE A 74 -8.64 10.87 6.30
N ALA A 75 -8.40 11.69 7.32
CA ALA A 75 -9.46 12.39 8.06
C ALA A 75 -10.30 13.33 7.18
N ARG A 76 -9.69 13.99 6.20
CA ARG A 76 -10.36 14.97 5.33
C ARG A 76 -11.50 14.34 4.52
N SER A 77 -11.26 13.19 3.93
CA SER A 77 -12.25 12.45 3.13
C SER A 77 -12.97 11.34 3.91
N ARG A 78 -12.73 11.25 5.22
CA ARG A 78 -13.29 10.21 6.10
C ARG A 78 -13.05 8.78 5.56
N ASN A 79 -11.85 8.53 5.05
CA ASN A 79 -11.46 7.22 4.57
C ASN A 79 -10.51 6.53 5.53
N ILE A 80 -10.67 5.22 5.65
CA ILE A 80 -9.73 4.32 6.31
C ILE A 80 -9.36 3.25 5.30
N VAL A 81 -8.08 3.18 5.00
CA VAL A 81 -7.53 2.28 3.99
C VAL A 81 -6.34 1.51 4.56
N TYR A 82 -5.97 0.44 3.89
CA TYR A 82 -4.76 -0.32 4.19
C TYR A 82 -3.79 -0.18 3.02
N ALA A 83 -2.52 0.03 3.33
CA ALA A 83 -1.43 -0.07 2.38
C ALA A 83 -0.68 -1.39 2.59
N ASP A 84 0.02 -1.88 1.57
CA ASP A 84 0.87 -3.07 1.72
C ASP A 84 2.04 -2.81 2.65
N ALA A 85 2.63 -1.61 2.58
CA ALA A 85 3.57 -1.12 3.57
C ALA A 85 3.57 0.42 3.61
N MET A 86 4.09 0.97 4.71
CA MET A 86 4.29 2.42 4.84
C MET A 86 5.55 2.73 5.60
N VAL A 87 6.10 3.92 5.38
CA VAL A 87 7.18 4.47 6.19
C VAL A 87 6.69 5.70 6.93
N ILE A 88 6.91 5.74 8.23
CA ILE A 88 6.72 6.93 9.06
C ILE A 88 8.06 7.48 9.49
N ARG A 89 8.20 8.82 9.44
CA ARG A 89 9.33 9.55 9.99
C ARG A 89 8.96 10.04 11.39
N LYS A 90 9.88 9.96 12.33
CA LYS A 90 9.63 10.39 13.72
C LYS A 90 8.63 9.46 14.45
N MET A 91 7.75 10.05 15.25
CA MET A 91 6.75 9.31 16.02
C MET A 91 5.47 9.10 15.23
N PRO A 92 4.80 7.94 15.40
CA PRO A 92 3.50 7.73 14.79
C PRO A 92 2.44 8.68 15.40
N GLU A 93 1.66 9.30 14.53
CA GLU A 93 0.45 10.03 14.91
C GLU A 93 -0.75 9.11 14.69
N PHE A 94 -1.50 8.90 15.76
CA PHE A 94 -2.67 8.02 15.73
C PHE A 94 -3.96 8.82 15.59
N ALA A 95 -4.81 8.42 14.65
CA ALA A 95 -6.14 8.99 14.53
C ALA A 95 -7.07 8.52 15.67
N ALA A 96 -8.12 9.29 15.94
CA ALA A 96 -9.10 8.92 16.95
C ALA A 96 -9.93 7.68 16.53
N PRO A 97 -10.29 6.81 17.48
CA PRO A 97 -9.97 6.87 18.90
C PRO A 97 -8.52 6.44 19.20
N VAL A 98 -7.73 7.35 19.74
CA VAL A 98 -6.28 7.16 20.01
C VAL A 98 -5.99 5.94 20.90
N SER A 99 -6.97 5.54 21.72
CA SER A 99 -6.85 4.38 22.62
C SER A 99 -6.55 3.06 21.90
N LEU A 100 -6.85 2.98 20.60
CA LEU A 100 -6.66 1.76 19.81
C LEU A 100 -5.27 1.65 19.18
N ARG A 101 -4.63 2.78 18.88
CA ARG A 101 -3.34 2.84 18.15
C ARG A 101 -3.30 2.00 16.87
N GLU A 102 -4.43 1.90 16.19
CA GLU A 102 -4.60 1.04 15.01
C GLU A 102 -4.61 1.82 13.69
N MET A 103 -4.72 3.16 13.78
CA MET A 103 -4.86 4.02 12.61
C MET A 103 -3.76 5.08 12.59
N ILE A 104 -2.91 5.02 11.58
CA ILE A 104 -1.82 5.98 11.35
C ILE A 104 -2.37 7.17 10.55
N ALA A 105 -2.01 8.38 10.98
CA ALA A 105 -2.42 9.62 10.32
C ALA A 105 -1.27 10.33 9.59
N ASN A 106 -0.01 9.88 9.78
CA ASN A 106 1.17 10.58 9.25
C ASN A 106 2.17 9.70 8.48
N PRO A 107 1.74 8.84 7.54
CA PRO A 107 2.69 8.14 6.68
C PRO A 107 3.40 9.13 5.73
N GLN A 108 4.72 8.98 5.55
CA GLN A 108 5.49 9.73 4.54
C GLN A 108 5.62 8.99 3.23
N VAL A 109 5.84 7.69 3.30
CA VAL A 109 5.94 6.83 2.11
C VAL A 109 4.85 5.78 2.21
N ILE A 110 4.17 5.54 1.11
CA ILE A 110 3.18 4.48 1.00
C ILE A 110 3.58 3.58 -0.15
N ILE A 111 3.53 2.27 0.08
CA ILE A 111 3.89 1.24 -0.88
C ILE A 111 2.67 0.38 -1.16
N GLU A 112 2.38 0.15 -2.44
CA GLU A 112 1.37 -0.80 -2.90
C GLU A 112 1.98 -1.77 -3.91
N VAL A 113 1.73 -3.04 -3.73
CA VAL A 113 2.08 -4.10 -4.67
C VAL A 113 0.89 -4.32 -5.59
N LEU A 114 1.05 -3.98 -6.83
CA LEU A 114 -0.04 -3.99 -7.81
C LEU A 114 -0.46 -5.41 -8.18
N SER A 115 -1.74 -5.70 -8.05
CA SER A 115 -2.39 -6.90 -8.56
C SER A 115 -3.33 -6.56 -9.71
N ALA A 116 -3.68 -7.54 -10.54
CA ALA A 116 -4.62 -7.31 -11.64
C ALA A 116 -6.00 -6.79 -11.18
N THR A 117 -6.39 -7.11 -9.95
CA THR A 117 -7.69 -6.71 -9.38
C THR A 117 -7.68 -5.34 -8.72
N THR A 118 -6.52 -4.85 -8.25
CA THR A 118 -6.42 -3.60 -7.48
C THR A 118 -5.68 -2.49 -8.20
N GLU A 119 -4.90 -2.79 -9.25
CA GLU A 119 -4.02 -1.83 -9.93
C GLU A 119 -4.73 -0.54 -10.35
N ALA A 120 -5.90 -0.63 -10.96
CA ALA A 120 -6.64 0.57 -11.39
C ALA A 120 -7.05 1.45 -10.21
N TYR A 121 -7.43 0.83 -9.09
CA TYR A 121 -7.78 1.53 -7.87
C TYR A 121 -6.56 2.17 -7.21
N ASP A 122 -5.45 1.44 -7.08
CA ASP A 122 -4.22 1.91 -6.45
C ASP A 122 -3.60 3.09 -7.22
N ARG A 123 -3.59 3.00 -8.58
CA ARG A 123 -3.10 4.06 -9.47
C ARG A 123 -3.97 5.32 -9.48
N GLY A 124 -5.25 5.18 -9.22
CA GLY A 124 -6.23 6.25 -9.36
C GLY A 124 -6.79 6.76 -8.04
N GLU A 125 -7.89 6.16 -7.62
CA GLU A 125 -8.69 6.63 -6.49
C GLU A 125 -7.92 6.62 -5.17
N LYS A 126 -7.16 5.55 -4.89
CA LYS A 126 -6.38 5.39 -3.67
C LYS A 126 -5.25 6.42 -3.59
N PHE A 127 -4.51 6.62 -4.70
CA PHE A 127 -3.49 7.67 -4.78
C PHE A 127 -4.09 9.07 -4.56
N ASN A 128 -5.23 9.38 -5.16
CA ASN A 128 -5.91 10.67 -4.96
C ASN A 128 -6.24 10.92 -3.50
N ARG A 129 -6.66 9.90 -2.76
CA ARG A 129 -6.95 9.98 -1.33
C ARG A 129 -5.69 10.17 -0.50
N TYR A 130 -4.62 9.43 -0.78
CA TYR A 130 -3.34 9.58 -0.09
C TYR A 130 -2.77 11.00 -0.21
N ARG A 131 -2.99 11.68 -1.34
CA ARG A 131 -2.56 13.08 -1.53
C ARG A 131 -3.21 14.08 -0.58
N GLU A 132 -4.30 13.71 0.10
CA GLU A 132 -4.92 14.54 1.13
C GLU A 132 -4.14 14.55 2.45
N LEU A 133 -3.25 13.59 2.65
CA LEU A 133 -2.36 13.53 3.82
C LEU A 133 -1.23 14.54 3.67
N GLU A 134 -1.10 15.46 4.61
CA GLU A 134 -0.05 16.48 4.58
C GLU A 134 1.35 15.87 4.67
N SER A 135 1.48 14.77 5.44
CA SER A 135 2.72 14.04 5.64
C SER A 135 3.19 13.23 4.44
N PHE A 136 2.31 12.97 3.47
CA PHE A 136 2.59 12.06 2.36
C PHE A 136 3.52 12.70 1.33
N GLU A 137 4.72 12.13 1.20
CA GLU A 137 5.80 12.65 0.36
C GLU A 137 6.09 11.76 -0.86
N GLU A 138 5.89 10.45 -0.76
CA GLU A 138 6.24 9.55 -1.86
C GLU A 138 5.33 8.32 -1.93
N TYR A 139 4.89 7.99 -3.13
CA TYR A 139 4.11 6.80 -3.45
C TYR A 139 4.93 5.84 -4.27
N ILE A 140 4.93 4.57 -3.89
CA ILE A 140 5.69 3.52 -4.55
C ILE A 140 4.72 2.44 -5.00
N LEU A 141 4.68 2.21 -6.30
CA LEU A 141 3.90 1.13 -6.91
C LEU A 141 4.86 0.05 -7.40
N VAL A 142 4.69 -1.16 -6.89
CA VAL A 142 5.55 -2.31 -7.19
C VAL A 142 4.72 -3.35 -7.96
N SER A 143 5.09 -3.67 -9.18
CA SER A 143 4.35 -4.66 -9.96
C SER A 143 4.64 -6.08 -9.47
N GLN A 144 3.63 -6.90 -9.22
CA GLN A 144 3.83 -8.33 -8.96
C GLN A 144 4.02 -9.15 -10.25
N SER A 145 3.70 -8.59 -11.43
CA SER A 145 3.67 -9.33 -12.70
C SER A 145 4.95 -9.21 -13.53
N ARG A 146 5.79 -8.20 -13.23
CA ARG A 146 7.04 -7.92 -13.94
C ARG A 146 8.00 -7.13 -13.07
N PRO A 147 9.33 -7.18 -13.32
CA PRO A 147 10.28 -6.34 -12.60
C PRO A 147 10.07 -4.85 -12.95
N SER A 148 9.22 -4.19 -12.21
CA SER A 148 8.90 -2.77 -12.42
C SER A 148 8.47 -2.11 -11.11
N ILE A 149 9.07 -0.96 -10.82
CA ILE A 149 8.70 -0.07 -9.73
C ILE A 149 8.46 1.31 -10.31
N GLU A 150 7.42 1.96 -9.85
CA GLU A 150 7.11 3.34 -10.19
C GLU A 150 7.06 4.17 -8.92
N THR A 151 7.69 5.33 -8.95
CA THR A 151 7.65 6.26 -7.81
C THR A 151 7.01 7.57 -8.21
N PHE A 152 6.23 8.13 -7.30
CA PHE A 152 5.66 9.47 -7.39
C PHE A 152 6.16 10.24 -6.18
N TYR A 153 7.07 11.16 -6.40
CA TYR A 153 7.67 12.00 -5.35
C TYR A 153 7.04 13.38 -5.36
N ARG A 154 6.54 13.83 -4.19
CA ARG A 154 5.93 15.16 -4.04
C ARG A 154 7.01 16.22 -4.01
N GLN A 155 6.92 17.18 -4.93
CA GLN A 155 7.85 18.28 -5.02
C GLN A 155 7.41 19.48 -4.13
N PRO A 156 8.32 20.44 -3.83
CA PRO A 156 7.99 21.58 -2.99
C PRO A 156 6.85 22.47 -3.52
N ASP A 157 6.64 22.48 -4.83
CA ASP A 157 5.54 23.19 -5.48
C ASP A 157 4.20 22.44 -5.46
N GLY A 158 4.16 21.24 -4.84
CA GLY A 158 2.98 20.39 -4.75
C GLY A 158 2.74 19.51 -5.96
N THR A 159 3.58 19.58 -7.01
CA THR A 159 3.54 18.65 -8.15
C THR A 159 4.13 17.29 -7.76
N TRP A 160 3.87 16.27 -8.60
CA TRP A 160 4.36 14.92 -8.36
C TRP A 160 5.28 14.50 -9.50
N LEU A 161 6.53 14.20 -9.14
CA LEU A 161 7.53 13.69 -10.07
C LEU A 161 7.34 12.18 -10.22
N PHE A 162 6.89 11.76 -11.39
CA PHE A 162 6.81 10.34 -11.76
C PHE A 162 8.15 9.84 -12.27
N THR A 163 8.60 8.69 -11.77
CA THR A 163 9.83 8.02 -12.23
C THR A 163 9.59 6.52 -12.33
N PRO A 164 9.60 5.93 -13.54
CA PRO A 164 9.51 4.49 -13.73
C PRO A 164 10.90 3.84 -13.67
N TYR A 165 10.96 2.62 -13.14
CA TYR A 165 12.14 1.74 -13.13
C TYR A 165 11.71 0.37 -13.64
N SER A 166 12.47 -0.20 -14.58
CA SER A 166 12.13 -1.48 -15.21
C SER A 166 13.37 -2.32 -15.43
N GLY A 167 13.22 -3.65 -15.29
CA GLY A 167 14.29 -4.62 -15.40
C GLY A 167 15.01 -4.87 -14.08
N LEU A 168 15.56 -6.08 -13.91
CA LEU A 168 16.16 -6.53 -12.65
C LEU A 168 17.38 -5.71 -12.23
N GLU A 169 18.12 -5.16 -13.20
CA GLU A 169 19.34 -4.35 -12.96
C GLU A 169 19.03 -2.88 -12.63
N ALA A 170 17.75 -2.48 -12.68
CA ALA A 170 17.36 -1.12 -12.35
C ALA A 170 17.44 -0.88 -10.85
N ILE A 171 17.74 0.36 -10.46
CA ILE A 171 17.78 0.81 -9.07
C ILE A 171 16.71 1.88 -8.87
N ALA A 172 15.67 1.53 -8.11
CA ALA A 172 14.60 2.46 -7.75
C ALA A 172 15.05 3.35 -6.59
N LYS A 173 14.99 4.67 -6.80
CA LYS A 173 15.38 5.66 -5.79
C LYS A 173 14.18 6.14 -5.01
N ILE A 174 14.13 5.83 -3.72
CA ILE A 174 13.11 6.32 -2.80
C ILE A 174 13.62 7.62 -2.18
N ARG A 175 13.22 8.74 -2.79
CA ARG A 175 13.81 10.08 -2.56
C ARG A 175 13.53 10.62 -1.17
N SER A 176 12.31 10.47 -0.69
CA SER A 176 11.86 11.01 0.61
C SER A 176 12.63 10.44 1.80
N VAL A 177 13.16 9.24 1.68
CA VAL A 177 13.91 8.56 2.76
C VAL A 177 15.36 8.25 2.38
N GLY A 178 15.80 8.61 1.16
CA GLY A 178 17.18 8.42 0.69
C GLY A 178 17.59 6.95 0.71
N VAL A 179 16.78 6.08 0.09
CA VAL A 179 17.04 4.64 -0.05
C VAL A 179 17.03 4.27 -1.52
N ASP A 180 17.98 3.45 -1.92
CA ASP A 180 18.06 2.84 -3.25
C ASP A 180 17.67 1.36 -3.13
N LEU A 181 16.75 0.90 -3.98
CA LEU A 181 16.28 -0.48 -4.04
C LEU A 181 16.70 -1.10 -5.38
N LEU A 182 17.56 -2.10 -5.36
CA LEU A 182 17.89 -2.89 -6.55
C LEU A 182 16.73 -3.83 -6.87
N LEU A 183 16.19 -3.77 -8.09
CA LEU A 183 15.02 -4.55 -8.44
C LEU A 183 15.27 -6.06 -8.39
N SER A 184 16.47 -6.54 -8.69
CA SER A 184 16.80 -7.97 -8.51
C SER A 184 16.65 -8.45 -7.06
N GLU A 185 16.83 -7.58 -6.07
CA GLU A 185 16.61 -7.91 -4.66
C GLU A 185 15.11 -7.86 -4.30
N VAL A 186 14.38 -6.86 -4.81
CA VAL A 186 12.91 -6.76 -4.63
C VAL A 186 12.20 -7.96 -5.22
N TYR A 187 12.67 -8.47 -6.34
CA TYR A 187 12.09 -9.63 -7.03
C TYR A 187 12.84 -10.94 -6.75
N GLY A 188 13.66 -10.99 -5.71
CA GLY A 188 14.35 -12.21 -5.29
C GLY A 188 13.36 -13.36 -5.02
N GLY A 189 13.55 -14.48 -5.68
CA GLY A 189 12.68 -15.66 -5.56
C GLY A 189 11.34 -15.58 -6.30
N VAL A 190 11.06 -14.49 -7.03
CA VAL A 190 9.83 -14.35 -7.82
C VAL A 190 9.96 -15.05 -9.17
N ASP A 191 9.10 -16.02 -9.42
CA ASP A 191 8.99 -16.68 -10.72
C ASP A 191 7.91 -15.99 -11.58
N PHE A 192 8.32 -15.32 -12.64
CA PHE A 192 7.41 -14.67 -13.59
C PHE A 192 6.87 -15.62 -14.67
N ALA A 193 7.48 -16.78 -14.90
CA ALA A 193 7.05 -17.76 -15.92
C ALA A 193 5.81 -18.54 -15.48
N ALA A 194 5.66 -18.79 -14.18
CA ALA A 194 4.54 -19.58 -13.63
C ALA A 194 3.14 -18.95 -13.81
N ALA A 195 3.04 -17.68 -14.21
CA ALA A 195 1.76 -17.00 -14.43
C ALA A 195 1.11 -17.32 -15.77
N GLN A 196 1.86 -17.82 -16.76
CA GLN A 196 1.34 -18.07 -18.12
C GLN A 196 0.64 -19.43 -18.26
N SER A 197 0.75 -20.31 -17.27
CA SER A 197 0.23 -21.68 -17.33
C SER A 197 -1.20 -21.86 -16.79
N HIS A 198 -1.79 -20.85 -16.14
CA HIS A 198 -3.15 -20.97 -15.57
C HIS A 198 -4.26 -20.46 -16.48
N ASP A 199 -3.94 -19.63 -17.48
CA ASP A 199 -4.96 -19.12 -18.43
C ASP A 199 -5.27 -20.10 -19.59
N THR A 200 -4.58 -21.24 -19.68
CA THR A 200 -4.74 -22.19 -20.78
C THR A 200 -5.56 -23.45 -20.43
N GLN A 201 -6.08 -23.54 -19.20
CA GLN A 201 -6.85 -24.75 -18.77
C GLN A 201 -8.36 -24.55 -18.63
N THR A 202 -8.92 -23.42 -19.09
CA THR A 202 -10.38 -23.25 -19.18
C THR A 202 -10.73 -22.75 -20.58
N ALA A 203 -10.59 -23.63 -21.56
CA ALA A 203 -11.22 -23.51 -22.88
C ALA A 203 -11.94 -24.82 -23.19
#